data_e2c23e2bcc051d7a100e16cb58a8970c
#
_entry.id   e2c23e2bcc051d7a100e16cb58a8970c
#
_cell.length_a   1.000
_cell.length_b   1.000
_cell.length_c   1.000
_cell.angle_alpha   90.00
_cell.angle_beta   90.00
_cell.angle_gamma   90.00
#
_symmetry.space_group_name_H-M   'P 1'
#
loop_
_entity.id
_entity.type
_entity.pdbx_description
1 polymer ?
#
loop_
_entity_poly.entity_id
_entity_poly.type
_entity_poly.pdbx_seq_one_letter_code
_entity_poly.pdbx_strand_id
1 'polypeptide(L)'
;MKKILVAILAALFTQTFADTPEEWITRANKAIKTEIRASSNSIHSKYSLGSLQDASAILDSALERFPYRIDIWLGQVQLNGEMENCKAQARYFEKIHELLKTKKDKCELKGGQKIADADKLLEGEFTIAARQHFDKENDACYEMLARQMLKFLPNSVEALNAMSVVHLLQKNDSAIVYLEKAHKLNPSDCIVIHNIAEFYKRKGNQKKHEEYTMKEALICKQ
;
A
#
# COMPACT_ATOMS: atom_id res chain seq x y z
N MET A 1 19.27 -28.66 49.61
CA MET A 1 19.00 -28.79 48.18
C MET A 1 17.85 -27.87 47.76
N LYS A 2 17.91 -26.54 48.02
CA LYS A 2 16.82 -25.59 47.67
C LYS A 2 17.32 -24.28 47.02
N LYS A 3 18.58 -24.23 46.54
CA LYS A 3 19.16 -23.00 45.97
C LYS A 3 19.50 -23.08 44.47
N ILE A 4 19.19 -24.18 43.78
CA ILE A 4 19.55 -24.34 42.35
C ILE A 4 18.36 -24.07 41.44
N LEU A 5 17.10 -24.04 41.96
CA LEU A 5 15.91 -23.89 41.10
C LEU A 5 15.58 -22.43 40.74
N VAL A 6 16.16 -21.44 41.42
CA VAL A 6 15.88 -20.01 41.16
C VAL A 6 16.76 -19.43 40.05
N ALA A 7 17.97 -20.01 39.82
CA ALA A 7 18.89 -19.52 38.80
C ALA A 7 18.54 -19.96 37.37
N ILE A 8 17.75 -21.02 37.21
CA ILE A 8 17.36 -21.52 35.88
C ILE A 8 16.14 -20.78 35.32
N LEU A 9 15.26 -20.26 36.19
CA LEU A 9 14.14 -19.42 35.75
C LEU A 9 14.53 -18.00 35.35
N ALA A 10 15.64 -17.48 35.84
CA ALA A 10 16.15 -16.15 35.47
C ALA A 10 16.89 -16.16 34.13
N ALA A 11 17.44 -17.32 33.69
CA ALA A 11 18.16 -17.42 32.42
C ALA A 11 17.23 -17.66 31.21
N LEU A 12 15.96 -17.98 31.42
CA LEU A 12 14.99 -18.16 30.34
C LEU A 12 14.21 -16.86 29.97
N PHE A 13 14.44 -15.75 30.69
CA PHE A 13 13.79 -14.47 30.45
C PHE A 13 14.70 -13.38 29.90
N THR A 14 15.89 -13.68 29.46
CA THR A 14 16.72 -12.74 28.67
C THR A 14 16.65 -13.06 27.17
N GLN A 15 15.44 -13.30 26.62
CA GLN A 15 15.22 -12.85 25.27
C GLN A 15 15.25 -11.32 25.37
N THR A 16 16.30 -10.71 24.86
CA THR A 16 16.36 -9.27 24.63
C THR A 16 15.18 -8.90 23.76
N PHE A 17 14.06 -8.54 24.41
CA PHE A 17 12.95 -7.95 23.69
C PHE A 17 13.49 -6.71 23.00
N ALA A 18 13.28 -6.61 21.70
CA ALA A 18 13.58 -5.39 20.99
C ALA A 18 12.84 -4.26 21.70
N ASP A 19 13.59 -3.30 22.26
CA ASP A 19 13.05 -2.23 23.08
C ASP A 19 12.55 -1.05 22.25
N THR A 20 12.98 -0.99 20.98
CA THR A 20 12.64 0.08 20.06
C THR A 20 11.87 -0.44 18.82
N PRO A 21 11.00 0.40 18.23
CA PRO A 21 10.33 0.05 16.97
C PRO A 21 11.29 -0.34 15.85
N GLU A 22 12.45 0.31 15.78
CA GLU A 22 13.49 0.08 14.78
C GLU A 22 14.11 -1.32 14.90
N GLU A 23 14.27 -1.83 16.10
CA GLU A 23 14.76 -3.20 16.35
C GLU A 23 13.74 -4.23 15.86
N TRP A 24 12.45 -4.02 16.09
CA TRP A 24 11.38 -4.89 15.57
C TRP A 24 11.33 -4.91 14.04
N ILE A 25 11.41 -3.75 13.39
CA ILE A 25 11.49 -3.64 11.93
C ILE A 25 12.74 -4.35 11.40
N THR A 26 13.88 -4.21 12.08
CA THR A 26 15.13 -4.88 11.71
C THR A 26 15.00 -6.40 11.80
N ARG A 27 14.35 -6.92 12.86
CA ARG A 27 14.09 -8.37 13.03
C ARG A 27 13.20 -8.91 11.91
N ALA A 28 12.10 -8.19 11.57
CA ALA A 28 11.22 -8.57 10.49
C ALA A 28 11.98 -8.62 9.14
N ASN A 29 12.75 -7.58 8.83
CA ASN A 29 13.57 -7.53 7.62
C ASN A 29 14.62 -8.64 7.57
N LYS A 30 15.21 -9.04 8.72
CA LYS A 30 16.17 -10.14 8.79
C LYS A 30 15.50 -11.49 8.50
N ALA A 31 14.27 -11.70 8.97
CA ALA A 31 13.49 -12.90 8.67
C ALA A 31 13.30 -13.05 7.15
N ILE A 32 12.83 -11.99 6.47
CA ILE A 32 12.64 -11.97 5.01
C ILE A 32 13.97 -12.29 4.27
N LYS A 33 15.07 -11.62 4.59
CA LYS A 33 16.38 -11.81 3.92
C LYS A 33 16.93 -13.22 4.10
N THR A 34 16.69 -13.85 5.23
CA THR A 34 17.20 -15.20 5.53
C THR A 34 16.61 -16.23 4.56
N GLU A 35 15.35 -16.11 4.22
CA GLU A 35 14.70 -17.02 3.27
C GLU A 35 15.00 -16.71 1.81
N ILE A 36 15.18 -15.46 1.43
CA ILE A 36 15.62 -15.07 0.08
C ILE A 36 16.95 -15.75 -0.25
N ARG A 37 17.87 -15.88 0.71
CA ARG A 37 19.15 -16.59 0.49
C ARG A 37 18.96 -18.09 0.31
N ALA A 38 18.01 -18.70 0.99
CA ALA A 38 17.69 -20.12 0.86
C ALA A 38 16.92 -20.44 -0.43
N SER A 39 16.12 -19.53 -0.93
CA SER A 39 15.29 -19.71 -2.13
C SER A 39 15.93 -19.19 -3.43
N SER A 40 17.14 -18.65 -3.39
CA SER A 40 17.85 -18.13 -4.58
C SER A 40 18.10 -19.17 -5.68
N ASN A 41 17.85 -20.45 -5.41
CA ASN A 41 17.87 -21.53 -6.40
C ASN A 41 16.52 -21.78 -7.10
N SER A 42 15.48 -21.04 -6.76
CA SER A 42 14.14 -21.18 -7.39
C SER A 42 13.81 -19.92 -8.19
N ILE A 43 13.68 -20.11 -9.48
CA ILE A 43 13.55 -19.04 -10.50
C ILE A 43 12.22 -18.26 -10.40
N HIS A 44 11.26 -18.64 -9.54
CA HIS A 44 9.88 -18.14 -9.59
C HIS A 44 9.30 -17.56 -8.29
N SER A 45 10.07 -17.43 -7.21
CA SER A 45 9.57 -16.80 -5.99
C SER A 45 10.59 -15.83 -5.44
N LYS A 46 10.25 -14.56 -5.40
CA LYS A 46 11.10 -13.50 -4.84
C LYS A 46 11.27 -13.64 -3.32
N TYR A 47 10.25 -14.21 -2.66
CA TYR A 47 10.21 -14.48 -1.22
C TYR A 47 9.46 -15.77 -0.96
N SER A 48 9.83 -16.54 0.08
CA SER A 48 9.00 -17.66 0.52
C SER A 48 7.83 -17.14 1.36
N LEU A 49 6.67 -17.78 1.21
CA LEU A 49 5.47 -17.40 1.95
C LEU A 49 5.69 -17.52 3.47
N GLY A 50 6.43 -18.54 3.93
CA GLY A 50 6.75 -18.75 5.35
C GLY A 50 7.51 -17.56 5.94
N SER A 51 8.55 -17.05 5.23
CA SER A 51 9.32 -15.91 5.73
C SER A 51 8.52 -14.61 5.80
N LEU A 52 7.61 -14.40 4.87
CA LEU A 52 6.69 -13.26 4.91
C LEU A 52 5.71 -13.37 6.07
N GLN A 53 5.22 -14.57 6.37
CA GLN A 53 4.35 -14.83 7.53
C GLN A 53 5.10 -14.60 8.85
N ASP A 54 6.34 -15.09 8.98
CA ASP A 54 7.18 -14.86 10.16
C ASP A 54 7.46 -13.37 10.37
N ALA A 55 7.79 -12.65 9.30
CA ALA A 55 7.99 -11.21 9.35
C ALA A 55 6.71 -10.48 9.77
N SER A 56 5.55 -10.89 9.25
CA SER A 56 4.24 -10.33 9.63
C SER A 56 3.96 -10.55 11.12
N ALA A 57 4.19 -11.76 11.66
CA ALA A 57 4.01 -12.05 13.09
C ALA A 57 4.92 -11.20 13.98
N ILE A 58 6.16 -10.93 13.55
CA ILE A 58 7.08 -10.03 14.26
C ILE A 58 6.52 -8.60 14.27
N LEU A 59 6.00 -8.10 13.14
CA LEU A 59 5.41 -6.76 13.09
C LEU A 59 4.11 -6.67 13.88
N ASP A 60 3.27 -7.72 13.93
CA ASP A 60 2.08 -7.75 14.78
C ASP A 60 2.45 -7.59 16.26
N SER A 61 3.48 -8.31 16.72
CA SER A 61 4.00 -8.15 18.09
C SER A 61 4.56 -6.75 18.36
N ALA A 62 5.15 -6.12 17.34
CA ALA A 62 5.60 -4.73 17.42
C ALA A 62 4.43 -3.74 17.55
N LEU A 63 3.33 -3.98 16.82
CA LEU A 63 2.15 -3.13 16.84
C LEU A 63 1.39 -3.16 18.19
N GLU A 64 1.46 -4.28 18.93
CA GLU A 64 0.94 -4.36 20.30
C GLU A 64 1.68 -3.38 21.23
N ARG A 65 2.98 -3.17 21.04
CA ARG A 65 3.82 -2.28 21.85
C ARG A 65 3.84 -0.83 21.33
N PHE A 66 3.77 -0.67 20.02
CA PHE A 66 3.93 0.62 19.33
C PHE A 66 2.74 0.90 18.40
N PRO A 67 1.50 0.98 18.90
CA PRO A 67 0.28 1.04 18.07
C PRO A 67 0.16 2.31 17.21
N TYR A 68 0.95 3.35 17.50
CA TYR A 68 0.93 4.63 16.78
C TYR A 68 2.08 4.80 15.78
N ARG A 69 2.92 3.78 15.60
CA ARG A 69 4.00 3.76 14.62
C ARG A 69 3.44 3.34 13.26
N ILE A 70 3.12 4.34 12.45
CA ILE A 70 2.47 4.14 11.14
C ILE A 70 3.37 3.40 10.16
N ASP A 71 4.68 3.56 10.23
CA ASP A 71 5.64 2.81 9.41
C ASP A 71 5.59 1.29 9.67
N ILE A 72 5.26 0.84 10.89
CA ILE A 72 5.06 -0.59 11.18
C ILE A 72 3.76 -1.09 10.53
N TRP A 73 2.67 -0.33 10.61
CA TRP A 73 1.42 -0.64 9.92
C TRP A 73 1.62 -0.70 8.40
N LEU A 74 2.40 0.23 7.82
CA LEU A 74 2.77 0.23 6.40
C LEU A 74 3.63 -1.00 6.04
N GLY A 75 4.50 -1.45 6.94
CA GLY A 75 5.23 -2.72 6.79
C GLY A 75 4.27 -3.91 6.64
N GLN A 76 3.18 -3.95 7.42
CA GLN A 76 2.12 -4.97 7.28
C GLN A 76 1.39 -4.85 5.94
N VAL A 77 1.09 -3.63 5.50
CA VAL A 77 0.50 -3.40 4.16
C VAL A 77 1.39 -4.00 3.08
N GLN A 78 2.70 -3.71 3.12
CA GLN A 78 3.65 -4.20 2.14
C GLN A 78 3.79 -5.73 2.16
N LEU A 79 3.97 -6.35 3.34
CA LEU A 79 4.08 -7.80 3.48
C LEU A 79 2.84 -8.52 2.96
N ASN A 80 1.64 -8.00 3.28
CA ASN A 80 0.40 -8.60 2.82
C ASN A 80 0.18 -8.41 1.31
N GLY A 81 0.72 -7.35 0.71
CA GLY A 81 0.78 -7.18 -0.75
C GLY A 81 1.70 -8.20 -1.43
N GLU A 82 2.86 -8.52 -0.82
CA GLU A 82 3.75 -9.58 -1.33
C GLU A 82 3.13 -10.98 -1.20
N MET A 83 2.34 -11.23 -0.14
CA MET A 83 1.58 -12.47 0.06
C MET A 83 0.28 -12.54 -0.77
N GLU A 84 -0.03 -11.50 -1.54
CA GLU A 84 -1.30 -11.34 -2.29
C GLU A 84 -2.56 -11.44 -1.41
N ASN A 85 -2.40 -11.12 -0.12
CA ASN A 85 -3.50 -11.10 0.84
C ASN A 85 -4.14 -9.71 0.90
N CYS A 86 -4.83 -9.33 -0.18
CA CYS A 86 -5.43 -8.00 -0.30
C CYS A 86 -6.50 -7.70 0.76
N LYS A 87 -7.18 -8.71 1.29
CA LYS A 87 -8.13 -8.51 2.39
C LYS A 87 -7.45 -8.05 3.68
N ALA A 88 -6.30 -8.64 4.01
CA ALA A 88 -5.51 -8.21 5.16
C ALA A 88 -4.89 -6.83 4.89
N GLN A 89 -4.34 -6.62 3.70
CA GLN A 89 -3.80 -5.32 3.27
C GLN A 89 -4.83 -4.20 3.41
N ALA A 90 -6.05 -4.43 2.94
CA ALA A 90 -7.16 -3.48 3.08
C ALA A 90 -7.50 -3.18 4.55
N ARG A 91 -7.48 -4.20 5.44
CA ARG A 91 -7.72 -4.00 6.88
C ARG A 91 -6.62 -3.17 7.55
N TYR A 92 -5.36 -3.35 7.15
CA TYR A 92 -4.27 -2.52 7.66
C TYR A 92 -4.41 -1.07 7.20
N PHE A 93 -4.80 -0.81 5.95
CA PHE A 93 -5.12 0.54 5.50
C PHE A 93 -6.28 1.17 6.26
N GLU A 94 -7.33 0.40 6.55
CA GLU A 94 -8.46 0.88 7.35
C GLU A 94 -8.01 1.31 8.76
N LYS A 95 -7.11 0.53 9.37
CA LYS A 95 -6.55 0.86 10.68
C LYS A 95 -5.65 2.09 10.64
N ILE A 96 -4.81 2.23 9.61
CA ILE A 96 -3.99 3.45 9.42
C ILE A 96 -4.90 4.67 9.27
N HIS A 97 -5.92 4.60 8.41
CA HIS A 97 -6.87 5.70 8.21
C HIS A 97 -7.59 6.07 9.52
N GLU A 98 -8.07 5.09 10.29
CA GLU A 98 -8.69 5.32 11.60
C GLU A 98 -7.75 6.05 12.56
N LEU A 99 -6.50 5.59 12.68
CA LEU A 99 -5.49 6.19 13.54
C LEU A 99 -5.16 7.62 13.13
N LEU A 100 -4.96 7.86 11.84
CA LEU A 100 -4.67 9.19 11.30
C LEU A 100 -5.84 10.16 11.44
N LYS A 101 -7.07 9.67 11.41
CA LYS A 101 -8.27 10.47 11.62
C LYS A 101 -8.52 10.81 13.10
N THR A 102 -8.26 9.86 14.00
CA THR A 102 -8.68 9.98 15.41
C THR A 102 -7.54 10.26 16.38
N LYS A 103 -6.29 9.96 16.02
CA LYS A 103 -5.11 10.00 16.88
C LYS A 103 -3.86 10.53 16.17
N LYS A 104 -4.02 11.40 15.16
CA LYS A 104 -2.93 11.91 14.32
C LYS A 104 -1.77 12.49 15.13
N ASP A 105 -2.06 13.19 16.21
CA ASP A 105 -1.08 13.79 17.12
C ASP A 105 -0.14 12.77 17.78
N LYS A 106 -0.62 11.53 18.00
CA LYS A 106 0.16 10.42 18.52
C LYS A 106 0.90 9.64 17.45
N CYS A 107 0.40 9.70 16.20
CA CYS A 107 0.97 8.95 15.10
C CYS A 107 2.34 9.51 14.67
N GLU A 108 3.25 8.60 14.37
CA GLU A 108 4.61 8.92 13.92
C GLU A 108 5.16 7.87 12.96
N LEU A 109 6.13 8.29 12.19
CA LEU A 109 6.96 7.45 11.33
C LEU A 109 8.29 7.15 12.00
N LYS A 110 9.18 6.45 11.30
CA LYS A 110 10.53 6.13 11.73
C LYS A 110 11.25 7.36 12.30
N GLY A 111 11.93 7.16 13.45
CA GLY A 111 12.66 8.23 14.11
C GLY A 111 11.78 9.29 14.80
N GLY A 112 10.50 8.99 15.04
CA GLY A 112 9.58 9.94 15.69
C GLY A 112 9.06 11.05 14.79
N GLN A 113 9.27 10.93 13.46
CA GLN A 113 8.81 11.92 12.50
C GLN A 113 7.27 12.02 12.51
N LYS A 114 6.75 13.23 12.68
CA LYS A 114 5.32 13.49 12.67
C LYS A 114 4.77 13.54 11.24
N ILE A 115 3.52 13.13 11.09
CA ILE A 115 2.83 13.05 9.80
C ILE A 115 2.21 14.41 9.51
N ALA A 116 2.81 15.15 8.58
CA ALA A 116 2.34 16.48 8.20
C ALA A 116 0.97 16.40 7.50
N ASP A 117 0.87 15.56 6.47
CA ASP A 117 -0.32 15.39 5.65
C ASP A 117 -0.72 13.91 5.61
N ALA A 118 -1.83 13.60 6.29
CA ALA A 118 -2.33 12.24 6.40
C ALA A 118 -2.94 11.71 5.09
N ASP A 119 -3.64 12.58 4.36
CA ASP A 119 -4.29 12.21 3.10
C ASP A 119 -3.24 11.93 2.04
N LYS A 120 -2.22 12.78 1.95
CA LYS A 120 -1.09 12.59 1.01
C LYS A 120 -0.29 11.32 1.32
N LEU A 121 -0.07 10.99 2.61
CA LEU A 121 0.58 9.76 3.00
C LEU A 121 -0.27 8.55 2.56
N LEU A 122 -1.56 8.54 2.88
CA LEU A 122 -2.46 7.46 2.50
C LEU A 122 -2.55 7.31 0.98
N GLU A 123 -2.69 8.41 0.24
CA GLU A 123 -2.75 8.41 -1.21
C GLU A 123 -1.51 7.77 -1.83
N GLY A 124 -0.32 8.16 -1.37
CA GLY A 124 0.94 7.58 -1.85
C GLY A 124 1.04 6.08 -1.60
N GLU A 125 0.74 5.65 -0.38
CA GLU A 125 0.85 4.24 0.01
C GLU A 125 -0.21 3.35 -0.69
N PHE A 126 -1.44 3.84 -0.85
CA PHE A 126 -2.46 3.16 -1.65
C PHE A 126 -2.06 3.04 -3.12
N THR A 127 -1.49 4.10 -3.69
CA THR A 127 -1.05 4.08 -5.09
C THR A 127 0.04 3.03 -5.31
N ILE A 128 1.01 2.93 -4.39
CA ILE A 128 2.06 1.91 -4.43
C ILE A 128 1.45 0.50 -4.34
N ALA A 129 0.57 0.27 -3.35
CA ALA A 129 -0.05 -1.02 -3.13
C ALA A 129 -0.97 -1.45 -4.30
N ALA A 130 -1.77 -0.53 -4.83
CA ALA A 130 -2.64 -0.80 -5.97
C ALA A 130 -1.82 -1.12 -7.23
N ARG A 131 -0.77 -0.35 -7.51
CA ARG A 131 0.13 -0.59 -8.64
C ARG A 131 0.80 -1.96 -8.57
N GLN A 132 1.23 -2.40 -7.38
CA GLN A 132 1.80 -3.72 -7.19
C GLN A 132 0.84 -4.85 -7.64
N HIS A 133 -0.46 -4.72 -7.39
CA HIS A 133 -1.46 -5.68 -7.84
C HIS A 133 -1.79 -5.55 -9.32
N PHE A 134 -1.81 -4.33 -9.84
CA PHE A 134 -1.98 -4.08 -11.27
C PHE A 134 -0.86 -4.73 -12.09
N ASP A 135 0.38 -4.55 -11.68
CA ASP A 135 1.57 -5.12 -12.35
C ASP A 135 1.60 -6.66 -12.26
N LYS A 136 0.93 -7.27 -11.27
CA LYS A 136 0.76 -8.72 -11.12
C LYS A 136 -0.51 -9.27 -11.79
N GLU A 137 -1.26 -8.44 -12.51
CA GLU A 137 -2.55 -8.78 -13.14
C GLU A 137 -3.58 -9.31 -12.13
N ASN A 138 -3.50 -8.87 -10.87
CA ASN A 138 -4.45 -9.22 -9.81
C ASN A 138 -5.58 -8.17 -9.73
N ASP A 139 -6.46 -8.20 -10.72
CA ASP A 139 -7.54 -7.23 -10.88
C ASP A 139 -8.47 -7.15 -9.67
N ALA A 140 -8.72 -8.27 -9.00
CA ALA A 140 -9.61 -8.32 -7.83
C ALA A 140 -9.01 -7.54 -6.63
N CYS A 141 -7.71 -7.67 -6.39
CA CYS A 141 -7.02 -6.90 -5.36
C CYS A 141 -6.89 -5.43 -5.74
N TYR A 142 -6.56 -5.15 -7.00
CA TYR A 142 -6.51 -3.78 -7.51
C TYR A 142 -7.85 -3.06 -7.32
N GLU A 143 -8.96 -3.68 -7.74
CA GLU A 143 -10.30 -3.14 -7.56
C GLU A 143 -10.65 -2.91 -6.09
N MET A 144 -10.34 -3.87 -5.21
CA MET A 144 -10.60 -3.75 -3.76
C MET A 144 -9.90 -2.54 -3.17
N LEU A 145 -8.61 -2.35 -3.48
CA LEU A 145 -7.82 -1.22 -2.98
C LEU A 145 -8.29 0.10 -3.59
N ALA A 146 -8.58 0.15 -4.90
CA ALA A 146 -9.09 1.35 -5.55
C ALA A 146 -10.43 1.82 -4.93
N ARG A 147 -11.35 0.90 -4.67
CA ARG A 147 -12.61 1.21 -3.98
C ARG A 147 -12.39 1.72 -2.56
N GLN A 148 -11.48 1.12 -1.81
CA GLN A 148 -11.16 1.55 -0.46
C GLN A 148 -10.50 2.92 -0.45
N MET A 149 -9.55 3.16 -1.36
CA MET A 149 -8.90 4.46 -1.52
C MET A 149 -9.93 5.55 -1.81
N LEU A 150 -10.86 5.32 -2.76
CA LEU A 150 -11.92 6.28 -3.07
C LEU A 150 -12.88 6.53 -1.89
N LYS A 151 -13.15 5.51 -1.06
CA LYS A 151 -13.94 5.66 0.18
C LYS A 151 -13.26 6.59 1.19
N PHE A 152 -11.93 6.49 1.33
CA PHE A 152 -11.18 7.30 2.29
C PHE A 152 -10.84 8.69 1.75
N LEU A 153 -10.54 8.76 0.46
CA LEU A 153 -10.07 9.97 -0.24
C LEU A 153 -10.97 10.26 -1.47
N PRO A 154 -12.23 10.68 -1.26
CA PRO A 154 -13.23 10.78 -2.35
C PRO A 154 -12.93 11.86 -3.39
N ASN A 155 -11.98 12.75 -3.11
CA ASN A 155 -11.53 13.81 -4.01
C ASN A 155 -10.05 13.63 -4.43
N SER A 156 -9.44 12.47 -4.18
CA SER A 156 -8.13 12.13 -4.70
C SER A 156 -8.21 11.86 -6.21
N VAL A 157 -7.34 12.52 -6.97
CA VAL A 157 -7.21 12.31 -8.41
C VAL A 157 -6.76 10.88 -8.68
N GLU A 158 -5.81 10.38 -7.90
CA GLU A 158 -5.28 9.03 -7.97
C GLU A 158 -6.36 7.97 -7.70
N ALA A 159 -7.19 8.18 -6.67
CA ALA A 159 -8.29 7.27 -6.34
C ALA A 159 -9.35 7.20 -7.46
N LEU A 160 -9.70 8.37 -8.01
CA LEU A 160 -10.62 8.46 -9.14
C LEU A 160 -10.04 7.81 -10.39
N ASN A 161 -8.77 8.06 -10.68
CA ASN A 161 -8.08 7.43 -11.79
C ASN A 161 -8.01 5.91 -11.62
N ALA A 162 -7.66 5.41 -10.42
CA ALA A 162 -7.65 3.96 -10.15
C ALA A 162 -9.02 3.33 -10.39
N MET A 163 -10.11 3.97 -9.94
CA MET A 163 -11.47 3.49 -10.22
C MET A 163 -11.82 3.54 -11.71
N SER A 164 -11.34 4.53 -12.45
CA SER A 164 -11.52 4.57 -13.90
C SER A 164 -10.86 3.38 -14.59
N VAL A 165 -9.64 3.03 -14.15
CA VAL A 165 -8.90 1.86 -14.68
C VAL A 165 -9.66 0.56 -14.40
N VAL A 166 -10.21 0.38 -13.19
CA VAL A 166 -11.09 -0.76 -12.87
C VAL A 166 -12.23 -0.88 -13.90
N HIS A 167 -12.94 0.24 -14.16
CA HIS A 167 -14.02 0.23 -15.15
C HIS A 167 -13.54 0.01 -16.59
N LEU A 168 -12.34 0.52 -16.95
CA LEU A 168 -11.74 0.27 -18.26
C LEU A 168 -11.41 -1.21 -18.48
N LEU A 169 -10.86 -1.89 -17.47
CA LEU A 169 -10.59 -3.33 -17.50
C LEU A 169 -11.89 -4.13 -17.66
N GLN A 170 -12.95 -3.73 -16.98
CA GLN A 170 -14.29 -4.33 -17.09
C GLN A 170 -15.06 -3.91 -18.36
N LYS A 171 -14.47 -3.12 -19.25
CA LYS A 171 -15.12 -2.54 -20.46
C LYS A 171 -16.40 -1.75 -20.14
N ASN A 172 -16.46 -1.16 -18.95
CA ASN A 172 -17.61 -0.42 -18.43
C ASN A 172 -17.48 1.07 -18.72
N ASP A 173 -18.50 1.66 -19.32
CA ASP A 173 -18.54 3.07 -19.72
C ASP A 173 -18.51 4.04 -18.53
N SER A 174 -18.80 3.58 -17.33
CA SER A 174 -18.66 4.39 -16.11
C SER A 174 -17.25 4.91 -15.87
N ALA A 175 -16.23 4.34 -16.54
CA ALA A 175 -14.86 4.83 -16.50
C ALA A 175 -14.76 6.35 -16.75
N ILE A 176 -15.53 6.86 -17.72
CA ILE A 176 -15.47 8.29 -18.07
C ILE A 176 -15.96 9.21 -16.94
N VAL A 177 -16.90 8.77 -16.13
CA VAL A 177 -17.43 9.56 -15.00
C VAL A 177 -16.32 9.84 -13.98
N TYR A 178 -15.50 8.84 -13.68
CA TYR A 178 -14.35 8.98 -12.78
C TYR A 178 -13.24 9.83 -13.40
N LEU A 179 -12.95 9.62 -14.69
CA LEU A 179 -11.94 10.39 -15.42
C LEU A 179 -12.30 11.87 -15.52
N GLU A 180 -13.55 12.21 -15.85
CA GLU A 180 -14.01 13.60 -15.92
C GLU A 180 -13.97 14.27 -14.54
N LYS A 181 -14.31 13.54 -13.47
CA LYS A 181 -14.18 14.05 -12.10
C LYS A 181 -12.71 14.30 -11.75
N ALA A 182 -11.81 13.34 -12.06
CA ALA A 182 -10.37 13.49 -11.84
C ALA A 182 -9.80 14.68 -12.62
N HIS A 183 -10.14 14.80 -13.91
CA HIS A 183 -9.71 15.91 -14.78
C HIS A 183 -10.21 17.28 -14.29
N LYS A 184 -11.41 17.33 -13.72
CA LYS A 184 -11.93 18.58 -13.11
C LYS A 184 -11.13 18.99 -11.88
N LEU A 185 -10.63 18.04 -11.09
CA LEU A 185 -9.81 18.30 -9.89
C LEU A 185 -8.37 18.70 -10.26
N ASN A 186 -7.79 18.03 -11.23
CA ASN A 186 -6.46 18.34 -11.77
C ASN A 186 -6.47 18.29 -13.31
N PRO A 187 -6.74 19.42 -13.99
CA PRO A 187 -6.79 19.47 -15.45
C PRO A 187 -5.46 19.20 -16.16
N SER A 188 -4.34 19.25 -15.43
CA SER A 188 -2.99 19.03 -15.96
C SER A 188 -2.44 17.62 -15.65
N ASP A 189 -3.23 16.73 -15.06
CA ASP A 189 -2.79 15.37 -14.78
C ASP A 189 -2.65 14.55 -16.08
N CYS A 190 -1.40 14.22 -16.41
CA CYS A 190 -1.07 13.55 -17.67
C CYS A 190 -1.64 12.13 -17.77
N ILE A 191 -1.73 11.41 -16.64
CA ILE A 191 -2.28 10.05 -16.62
C ILE A 191 -3.78 10.09 -16.88
N VAL A 192 -4.46 11.03 -16.25
CA VAL A 192 -5.91 11.23 -16.46
C VAL A 192 -6.22 11.65 -17.89
N ILE A 193 -5.46 12.61 -18.45
CA ILE A 193 -5.62 13.07 -19.84
C ILE A 193 -5.43 11.91 -20.80
N HIS A 194 -4.36 11.12 -20.63
CA HIS A 194 -4.08 9.92 -21.41
C HIS A 194 -5.23 8.92 -21.34
N ASN A 195 -5.71 8.60 -20.15
CA ASN A 195 -6.80 7.64 -19.96
C ASN A 195 -8.12 8.11 -20.59
N ILE A 196 -8.39 9.41 -20.61
CA ILE A 196 -9.55 9.97 -21.34
C ILE A 196 -9.38 9.79 -22.85
N ALA A 197 -8.20 10.06 -23.39
CA ALA A 197 -7.91 9.87 -24.82
C ALA A 197 -8.13 8.40 -25.21
N GLU A 198 -7.58 7.45 -24.45
CA GLU A 198 -7.74 6.02 -24.70
C GLU A 198 -9.20 5.54 -24.54
N PHE A 199 -9.96 6.09 -23.58
CA PHE A 199 -11.38 5.81 -23.46
C PHE A 199 -12.14 6.19 -24.74
N TYR A 200 -11.96 7.42 -25.25
CA TYR A 200 -12.65 7.87 -26.45
C TYR A 200 -12.18 7.16 -27.72
N LYS A 201 -10.92 6.74 -27.81
CA LYS A 201 -10.41 5.88 -28.86
C LYS A 201 -11.15 4.54 -28.91
N ARG A 202 -11.29 3.87 -27.75
CA ARG A 202 -12.03 2.59 -27.62
C ARG A 202 -13.51 2.75 -27.97
N LYS A 203 -14.09 3.94 -27.74
CA LYS A 203 -15.48 4.26 -28.10
C LYS A 203 -15.65 4.69 -29.57
N GLY A 204 -14.61 4.77 -30.35
CA GLY A 204 -14.66 5.24 -31.73
C GLY A 204 -14.99 6.73 -31.87
N ASN A 205 -14.90 7.49 -30.78
CA ASN A 205 -15.11 8.94 -30.82
C ASN A 205 -13.82 9.67 -31.20
N GLN A 206 -13.53 9.65 -32.51
CA GLN A 206 -12.29 10.17 -33.06
C GLN A 206 -12.06 11.65 -32.70
N LYS A 207 -13.10 12.46 -32.74
CA LYS A 207 -13.00 13.90 -32.42
C LYS A 207 -12.50 14.14 -31.01
N LYS A 208 -13.06 13.45 -30.00
CA LYS A 208 -12.65 13.60 -28.61
C LYS A 208 -11.28 12.94 -28.37
N HIS A 209 -10.99 11.82 -28.99
CA HIS A 209 -9.67 11.21 -28.92
C HIS A 209 -8.58 12.18 -29.39
N GLU A 210 -8.73 12.82 -30.54
CA GLU A 210 -7.78 13.80 -31.06
C GLU A 210 -7.66 15.02 -30.14
N GLU A 211 -8.79 15.54 -29.61
CA GLU A 211 -8.79 16.64 -28.64
C GLU A 211 -7.90 16.34 -27.42
N TYR A 212 -8.08 15.16 -26.78
CA TYR A 212 -7.32 14.82 -25.59
C TYR A 212 -5.88 14.41 -25.89
N THR A 213 -5.61 13.82 -27.05
CA THR A 213 -4.24 13.55 -27.52
C THR A 213 -3.47 14.87 -27.74
N MET A 214 -4.11 15.89 -28.28
CA MET A 214 -3.49 17.23 -28.40
C MET A 214 -3.24 17.87 -27.02
N LYS A 215 -4.19 17.76 -26.09
CA LYS A 215 -3.98 18.23 -24.70
C LYS A 215 -2.80 17.54 -24.04
N GLU A 216 -2.69 16.21 -24.18
CA GLU A 216 -1.56 15.43 -23.67
C GLU A 216 -0.23 15.92 -24.26
N ALA A 217 -0.18 16.14 -25.56
CA ALA A 217 1.02 16.62 -26.23
C ALA A 217 1.45 18.04 -25.79
N LEU A 218 0.50 18.91 -25.46
CA LEU A 218 0.77 20.28 -25.02
C LEU A 218 1.17 20.38 -23.53
N ILE A 219 0.61 19.53 -22.69
CA ILE A 219 0.75 19.64 -21.23
C ILE A 219 1.87 18.69 -20.73
N CYS A 220 1.99 17.50 -21.31
CA CYS A 220 2.79 16.40 -20.74
C CYS A 220 4.16 16.19 -21.40
N LYS A 221 4.49 16.91 -22.46
CA LYS A 221 5.79 16.82 -23.17
C LYS A 221 6.76 17.95 -22.83
N GLN A 222 6.53 18.64 -21.69
CA GLN A 222 7.46 19.66 -21.20
C GLN A 222 8.52 19.05 -20.30
#